data_2e8121764c1cd395d99964c78623a001
#
_entry.id   2e8121764c1cd395d99964c78623a001
#
_cell.length_a   1.000
_cell.length_b   1.000
_cell.length_c   1.000
_cell.angle_alpha   90.00
_cell.angle_beta   90.00
_cell.angle_gamma   90.00
#
_symmetry.space_group_name_H-M   'P 1'
#
loop_
_entity.id
_entity.type
_entity.pdbx_description
1 polymer ?
#
loop_
_entity_poly.entity_id
_entity_poly.type
_entity_poly.pdbx_seq_one_letter_code
_entity_poly.pdbx_strand_id
1 'polypeptide(L)'
;MDQIDKRIIDLLQHDANLTAREIAEEVNLTPTPCWRRMQRLENDGVITSKVALINPEDVNLSVSALVQIRTNRHSADWMEQFTKALDTFPEIIEAYRTSGEVD
;
A
#
# COMPACT_ATOMS: atom_id res chain seq x y z
N MET A 1 16.82 -1.90 -8.38
CA MET A 1 16.19 -2.97 -7.58
C MET A 1 16.44 -4.30 -8.26
N ASP A 2 17.10 -5.21 -7.58
CA ASP A 2 17.49 -6.52 -8.13
C ASP A 2 16.46 -7.61 -7.80
N GLN A 3 16.74 -8.85 -8.20
CA GLN A 3 15.83 -9.98 -8.00
C GLN A 3 15.64 -10.30 -6.51
N ILE A 4 16.67 -10.09 -5.71
CA ILE A 4 16.59 -10.32 -4.26
C ILE A 4 15.65 -9.31 -3.63
N ASP A 5 15.73 -8.04 -4.00
CA ASP A 5 14.83 -6.99 -3.51
C ASP A 5 13.38 -7.31 -3.88
N LYS A 6 13.15 -7.76 -5.11
CA LYS A 6 11.81 -8.16 -5.56
C LYS A 6 11.27 -9.34 -4.75
N ARG A 7 12.12 -10.29 -4.44
CA ARG A 7 11.74 -11.45 -3.62
C ARG A 7 11.38 -11.02 -2.19
N ILE A 8 12.14 -10.09 -1.62
CA ILE A 8 11.86 -9.53 -0.29
C ILE A 8 10.49 -8.85 -0.28
N ILE A 9 10.21 -8.04 -1.30
CA ILE A 9 8.93 -7.34 -1.42
C ILE A 9 7.79 -8.36 -1.53
N ASP A 10 7.94 -9.37 -2.35
CA ASP A 10 6.92 -10.42 -2.51
C ASP A 10 6.63 -11.12 -1.19
N LEU A 11 7.64 -11.50 -0.44
CA LEU A 11 7.47 -12.14 0.86
C LEU A 11 6.75 -11.23 1.86
N LEU A 12 7.12 -9.96 1.91
CA LEU A 12 6.48 -8.98 2.81
C LEU A 12 5.04 -8.68 2.41
N GLN A 13 4.71 -8.75 1.13
CA GLN A 13 3.32 -8.58 0.68
C GLN A 13 2.42 -9.73 1.12
N HIS A 14 2.99 -10.92 1.32
CA HIS A 14 2.25 -12.06 1.83
C HIS A 14 2.18 -12.07 3.35
N ASP A 15 3.24 -11.64 4.02
CA ASP A 15 3.27 -11.56 5.49
C ASP A 15 4.20 -10.43 5.94
N ALA A 16 3.63 -9.31 6.32
CA ALA A 16 4.38 -8.13 6.76
C ALA A 16 5.09 -8.33 8.10
N ASN A 17 4.76 -9.37 8.86
CA ASN A 17 5.36 -9.66 10.16
C ASN A 17 6.64 -10.49 10.08
N LEU A 18 7.04 -10.91 8.89
CA LEU A 18 8.29 -11.64 8.72
C LEU A 18 9.48 -10.80 9.19
N THR A 19 10.35 -11.44 9.99
CA THR A 19 11.58 -10.80 10.46
C THR A 19 12.65 -10.83 9.37
N ALA A 20 13.69 -9.99 9.53
CA ALA A 20 14.82 -10.01 8.62
C ALA A 20 15.49 -11.39 8.58
N ARG A 21 15.54 -12.09 9.71
CA ARG A 21 16.09 -13.46 9.77
C ARG A 21 15.27 -14.45 8.95
N GLU A 22 13.95 -14.40 9.07
CA GLU A 22 13.06 -15.28 8.32
C GLU A 22 13.15 -15.02 6.82
N ILE A 23 13.17 -13.74 6.43
CA ILE A 23 13.31 -13.37 5.01
C ILE A 23 14.68 -13.77 4.48
N ALA A 24 15.74 -13.58 5.28
CA ALA A 24 17.10 -13.96 4.88
C ALA A 24 17.21 -15.44 4.53
N GLU A 25 16.56 -16.30 5.28
CA GLU A 25 16.53 -17.74 4.99
C GLU A 25 15.90 -18.01 3.62
N GLU A 26 14.83 -17.31 3.28
CA GLU A 26 14.13 -17.48 2.01
C GLU A 26 14.92 -16.98 0.80
N VAL A 27 15.73 -15.93 0.99
CA VAL A 27 16.51 -15.33 -0.11
C VAL A 27 17.98 -15.72 -0.10
N ASN A 28 18.37 -16.67 0.75
CA ASN A 28 19.74 -17.17 0.88
C ASN A 28 20.76 -16.10 1.22
N LEU A 29 20.39 -15.18 2.13
CA LEU A 29 21.27 -14.17 2.67
C LEU A 29 21.45 -14.39 4.17
N THR A 30 22.52 -13.82 4.73
CA THR A 30 22.62 -13.68 6.17
C THR A 30 21.71 -12.54 6.65
N PRO A 31 21.30 -12.51 7.94
CA PRO A 31 20.32 -11.52 8.40
C PRO A 31 20.74 -10.05 8.21
N THR A 32 22.00 -9.71 8.42
CA THR A 32 22.44 -8.31 8.35
C THR A 32 22.34 -7.73 6.95
N PRO A 33 22.84 -8.34 5.88
CA PRO A 33 22.64 -7.84 4.52
C PRO A 33 21.15 -7.77 4.13
N CYS A 34 20.36 -8.74 4.59
CA CYS A 34 18.93 -8.75 4.33
C CYS A 34 18.25 -7.54 4.99
N TRP A 35 18.56 -7.29 6.27
CA TRP A 35 18.04 -6.15 7.00
C TRP A 35 18.39 -4.83 6.33
N ARG A 36 19.64 -4.68 5.85
CA ARG A 36 20.08 -3.47 5.13
C ARG A 36 19.27 -3.24 3.86
N ARG A 37 18.95 -4.29 3.11
CA ARG A 37 18.12 -4.20 1.92
C ARG A 37 16.70 -3.75 2.28
N MET A 38 16.14 -4.31 3.34
CA MET A 38 14.80 -3.94 3.82
C MET A 38 14.77 -2.46 4.24
N GLN A 39 15.78 -2.00 4.97
CA GLN A 39 15.88 -0.60 5.38
C GLN A 39 16.01 0.34 4.17
N ARG A 40 16.78 -0.04 3.19
CA ARG A 40 16.91 0.75 1.96
C ARG A 40 15.58 0.85 1.22
N LEU A 41 14.84 -0.26 1.11
CA LEU A 41 13.53 -0.25 0.47
C LEU A 41 12.54 0.65 1.20
N GLU A 42 12.58 0.68 2.51
CA GLU A 42 11.77 1.60 3.31
C GLU A 42 12.21 3.06 3.12
N ASN A 43 13.50 3.33 3.20
CA ASN A 43 14.04 4.68 3.06
C ASN A 43 13.81 5.27 1.67
N ASP A 44 13.84 4.44 0.64
CA ASP A 44 13.60 4.85 -0.75
C ASP A 44 12.11 4.97 -1.08
N GLY A 45 11.23 4.66 -0.13
CA GLY A 45 9.80 4.76 -0.31
C GLY A 45 9.17 3.63 -1.12
N VAL A 46 9.91 2.57 -1.43
CA VAL A 46 9.37 1.39 -2.11
C VAL A 46 8.41 0.65 -1.17
N ILE A 47 8.81 0.51 0.10
CA ILE A 47 7.92 0.05 1.15
C ILE A 47 7.39 1.29 1.87
N THR A 48 6.13 1.62 1.66
CA THR A 48 5.54 2.85 2.21
C THR A 48 5.04 2.66 3.63
N SER A 49 4.47 1.50 3.92
CA SER A 49 3.97 1.17 5.26
C SER A 49 3.73 -0.32 5.37
N LYS A 50 3.63 -0.79 6.60
CA LYS A 50 3.21 -2.15 6.93
C LYS A 50 1.92 -2.05 7.70
N VAL A 51 0.85 -2.68 7.21
CA VAL A 51 -0.48 -2.57 7.78
C VAL A 51 -1.05 -3.94 8.10
N ALA A 52 -1.90 -3.98 9.10
CA ALA A 52 -2.67 -5.17 9.42
C ALA A 52 -3.98 -5.15 8.64
N LEU A 53 -4.32 -6.28 8.05
CA LEU A 53 -5.63 -6.45 7.42
C LEU A 53 -6.56 -7.05 8.46
N ILE A 54 -7.69 -6.41 8.67
CA ILE A 54 -8.69 -6.82 9.66
C ILE A 54 -9.87 -7.45 8.94
N ASN A 55 -10.38 -8.53 9.48
CA ASN A 55 -11.62 -9.12 8.96
C ASN A 55 -12.77 -8.15 9.25
N PRO A 56 -13.40 -7.57 8.22
CA PRO A 56 -14.42 -6.54 8.44
C PRO A 56 -15.64 -7.07 9.20
N GLU A 57 -15.98 -8.34 9.06
CA GLU A 57 -17.10 -8.94 9.76
C GLU A 57 -16.88 -8.98 11.27
N ASP A 58 -15.63 -9.19 11.71
CA ASP A 58 -15.29 -9.27 13.13
C ASP A 58 -15.33 -7.91 13.83
N VAL A 59 -15.33 -6.81 13.07
CA VAL A 59 -15.41 -5.45 13.61
C VAL A 59 -16.70 -4.73 13.17
N ASN A 60 -17.73 -5.49 12.79
CA ASN A 60 -19.04 -4.98 12.37
C ASN A 60 -19.00 -4.13 11.09
N LEU A 61 -18.08 -4.44 10.17
CA LEU A 61 -17.97 -3.79 8.87
C LEU A 61 -18.20 -4.80 7.75
N SER A 62 -19.39 -5.41 7.74
CA SER A 62 -19.71 -6.52 6.84
C SER A 62 -20.05 -6.10 5.41
N VAL A 63 -20.12 -4.79 5.11
CA VAL A 63 -20.47 -4.27 3.79
C VAL A 63 -19.29 -3.49 3.23
N SER A 64 -18.91 -3.84 1.99
CA SER A 64 -17.94 -3.08 1.21
C SER A 64 -18.67 -2.40 0.06
N ALA A 65 -18.34 -1.15 -0.20
CA ALA A 65 -18.96 -0.39 -1.28
C ALA A 65 -17.90 0.29 -2.13
N LEU A 66 -18.12 0.25 -3.45
CA LEU A 66 -17.36 1.03 -4.41
C LEU A 66 -18.25 2.17 -4.90
N VAL A 67 -17.83 3.41 -4.67
CA VAL A 67 -18.55 4.60 -5.10
C VAL A 67 -17.84 5.22 -6.28
N GLN A 68 -18.58 5.43 -7.38
CA GLN A 68 -18.06 6.09 -8.56
C GLN A 68 -18.55 7.54 -8.58
N ILE A 69 -17.63 8.46 -8.78
CA ILE A 69 -17.94 9.88 -8.80
C ILE A 69 -17.57 10.45 -10.17
N ARG A 70 -18.53 11.13 -10.81
CA ARG A 70 -18.32 11.85 -12.06
C ARG A 70 -18.26 13.34 -11.83
N THR A 71 -17.41 14.01 -12.60
CA THR A 71 -17.34 15.46 -12.56
C THR A 71 -17.01 16.01 -13.94
N ASN A 72 -17.48 17.23 -14.21
CA ASN A 72 -17.09 17.97 -15.40
C ASN A 72 -15.82 18.79 -15.20
N ARG A 73 -15.30 18.77 -13.99
CA ARG A 73 -14.09 19.52 -13.64
C ARG A 73 -12.88 18.60 -13.62
N HIS A 74 -11.93 18.89 -14.49
CA HIS A 74 -10.71 18.08 -14.64
C HIS A 74 -9.44 18.92 -14.46
N SER A 75 -9.55 20.15 -13.91
CA SER A 75 -8.37 20.97 -13.64
C SER A 75 -7.54 20.36 -12.53
N ALA A 76 -6.22 20.58 -12.60
CA ALA A 76 -5.30 20.08 -11.57
C ALA A 76 -5.64 20.65 -10.19
N ASP A 77 -6.03 21.93 -10.12
CA ASP A 77 -6.41 22.57 -8.86
C ASP A 77 -7.63 21.91 -8.23
N TRP A 78 -8.64 21.61 -9.03
CA TRP A 78 -9.84 20.95 -8.53
C TRP A 78 -9.53 19.54 -8.03
N MET A 79 -8.72 18.78 -8.78
CA MET A 79 -8.33 17.43 -8.40
C MET A 79 -7.52 17.44 -7.10
N GLU A 80 -6.63 18.40 -6.94
CA GLU A 80 -5.84 18.54 -5.72
C GLU A 80 -6.74 18.83 -4.51
N GLN A 81 -7.67 19.77 -4.65
CA GLN A 81 -8.63 20.10 -3.59
C GLN A 81 -9.52 18.91 -3.24
N PHE A 82 -9.98 18.18 -4.25
CA PHE A 82 -10.81 17.00 -4.07
C PHE A 82 -10.06 15.88 -3.33
N THR A 83 -8.82 15.63 -3.72
CA THR A 83 -7.96 14.63 -3.07
C THR A 83 -7.73 14.98 -1.60
N LYS A 84 -7.45 16.24 -1.31
CA LYS A 84 -7.29 16.71 0.08
C LYS A 84 -8.56 16.53 0.89
N ALA A 85 -9.72 16.82 0.29
CA ALA A 85 -11.00 16.62 0.95
C ALA A 85 -11.24 15.15 1.29
N LEU A 86 -10.91 14.24 0.37
CA LEU A 86 -11.03 12.81 0.61
C LEU A 86 -10.17 12.34 1.79
N ASP A 87 -8.97 12.90 1.93
CA ASP A 87 -8.05 12.53 3.01
C ASP A 87 -8.56 12.95 4.39
N THR A 88 -9.51 13.89 4.46
CA THR A 88 -10.07 14.32 5.74
C THR A 88 -11.15 13.37 6.28
N PHE A 89 -11.60 12.41 5.48
CA PHE A 89 -12.65 11.46 5.87
C PHE A 89 -12.03 10.09 6.19
N PRO A 90 -11.97 9.70 7.47
CA PRO A 90 -11.40 8.41 7.85
C PRO A 90 -12.20 7.21 7.33
N GLU A 91 -13.45 7.42 6.94
CA GLU A 91 -14.32 6.39 6.37
C GLU A 91 -13.90 6.01 4.94
N ILE A 92 -13.11 6.85 4.26
CA ILE A 92 -12.63 6.57 2.90
C ILE A 92 -11.26 5.91 3.00
N ILE A 93 -11.18 4.63 2.65
CA ILE A 93 -9.95 3.85 2.74
C ILE A 93 -9.09 4.02 1.49
N GLU A 94 -9.73 3.97 0.32
CA GLU A 94 -9.04 4.03 -0.96
C GLU A 94 -9.81 4.90 -1.94
N ALA A 95 -9.08 5.66 -2.74
CA ALA A 95 -9.64 6.42 -3.83
C ALA A 95 -8.76 6.28 -5.07
N TYR A 96 -9.39 6.05 -6.22
CA TYR A 96 -8.70 5.89 -7.50
C TYR A 96 -9.32 6.83 -8.54
N ARG A 97 -8.46 7.43 -9.36
CA ARG A 97 -8.91 8.14 -10.53
C ARG A 97 -8.91 7.17 -11.71
N THR A 98 -10.03 7.08 -12.42
CA THR A 98 -10.14 6.27 -13.61
C THR A 98 -10.29 7.15 -14.85
N SER A 99 -9.90 6.64 -15.99
CA SER A 99 -10.11 7.30 -17.28
C SER A 99 -11.39 6.78 -17.95
N GLY A 100 -11.92 7.56 -18.87
CA GLY A 100 -13.14 7.20 -19.60
C GLY A 100 -14.32 8.01 -19.11
N GLU A 101 -15.50 7.39 -19.00
CA GLU A 101 -16.74 8.07 -18.62
C GLU A 101 -16.84 8.38 -17.14
N VAL A 102 -16.05 7.70 -16.30
CA VAL A 102 -16.05 7.82 -14.84
C VAL A 102 -14.67 8.21 -14.34
N ASP A 103 -14.62 9.23 -13.52
CA ASP A 103 -13.41 9.72 -12.89
C ASP A 103 -13.41 9.49 -11.37
#